data_556d87ab9f440b7648c615bc4403c12e
#
_entry.id   556d87ab9f440b7648c615bc4403c12e
#
_cell.length_a   1.000
_cell.length_b   1.000
_cell.length_c   1.000
_cell.angle_alpha   90.00
_cell.angle_beta   90.00
_cell.angle_gamma   90.00
#
_symmetry.space_group_name_H-M   'P 1'
#
loop_
_entity.id
_entity.type
_entity.pdbx_description
1 polymer ?
#
loop_
_entity_poly.entity_id
_entity_poly.type
_entity_poly.pdbx_seq_one_letter_code
_entity_poly.pdbx_strand_id
1 'polypeptide(L)'
;STKYHDFIKEAILKANPNIEVVRADEVSMPGMITTDIINRIMFSDYVIADVSYPNANVFYELGLRHACKVGTIIIKDKNSPSVPFDISALRYVEYEESPTGLKNLSNEFKKYFDHFDKNPTKPDNHFQELAKLTNYNFPNYSKEEKLSPEIEFFQSIMQSPDALALISKFANGEQPEPQDLIQVVAKNPQIMMPLINTMVSSGTFSFEKLMLNMQQPKQGDRNE
;
A
#
# COMPACT_ATOMS: atom_id res chain seq x y z
N SER A 1 -22.81 11.45 13.15
CA SER A 1 -22.61 11.95 14.51
C SER A 1 -21.26 11.48 15.05
N THR A 2 -20.48 12.39 15.59
CA THR A 2 -19.09 12.19 16.04
C THR A 2 -18.95 11.07 17.09
N LYS A 3 -19.88 10.98 18.04
CA LYS A 3 -19.88 9.98 19.11
C LYS A 3 -19.92 8.52 18.61
N TYR A 4 -20.66 8.26 17.58
CA TYR A 4 -20.84 6.95 17.00
C TYR A 4 -19.56 6.40 16.38
N HIS A 5 -18.83 7.27 15.68
CA HIS A 5 -17.57 6.90 15.05
C HIS A 5 -16.46 6.70 16.08
N ASP A 6 -16.45 7.47 17.15
CA ASP A 6 -15.49 7.30 18.24
C ASP A 6 -15.65 5.94 18.91
N PHE A 7 -16.88 5.45 19.07
CA PHE A 7 -17.18 4.13 19.61
C PHE A 7 -16.59 3.00 18.76
N ILE A 8 -16.79 3.05 17.44
CA ILE A 8 -16.26 2.02 16.52
C ILE A 8 -14.72 2.09 16.51
N LYS A 9 -14.14 3.27 16.41
CA LYS A 9 -12.69 3.49 16.45
C LYS A 9 -12.08 2.96 17.75
N GLU A 10 -12.71 3.22 18.88
CA GLU A 10 -12.29 2.69 20.17
C GLU A 10 -12.32 1.15 20.21
N ALA A 11 -13.37 0.54 19.64
CA ALA A 11 -13.47 -0.92 19.56
C ALA A 11 -12.36 -1.53 18.71
N ILE A 12 -12.01 -0.90 17.58
CA ILE A 12 -10.91 -1.31 16.70
C ILE A 12 -9.58 -1.24 17.45
N LEU A 13 -9.26 -0.11 18.06
CA LEU A 13 -8.01 0.11 18.77
C LEU A 13 -7.86 -0.77 20.02
N LYS A 14 -8.97 -1.13 20.66
CA LYS A 14 -8.96 -2.16 21.72
C LYS A 14 -8.72 -3.57 21.19
N ALA A 15 -9.16 -3.88 19.97
CA ALA A 15 -8.91 -5.17 19.35
C ALA A 15 -7.46 -5.30 18.87
N ASN A 16 -6.90 -4.25 18.27
CA ASN A 16 -5.51 -4.18 17.84
C ASN A 16 -5.00 -2.73 17.93
N PRO A 17 -4.18 -2.41 18.95
CA PRO A 17 -3.66 -1.06 19.17
C PRO A 17 -2.70 -0.54 18.08
N ASN A 18 -2.17 -1.44 17.25
CA ASN A 18 -1.18 -1.09 16.22
C ASN A 18 -1.83 -0.77 14.86
N ILE A 19 -3.15 -0.88 14.73
CA ILE A 19 -3.86 -0.56 13.49
C ILE A 19 -4.02 0.97 13.38
N GLU A 20 -3.63 1.51 12.24
CA GLU A 20 -4.00 2.87 11.85
C GLU A 20 -5.47 2.89 11.39
N VAL A 21 -6.30 3.66 12.06
CA VAL A 21 -7.72 3.79 11.73
C VAL A 21 -7.96 5.10 11.03
N VAL A 22 -8.41 5.02 9.78
CA VAL A 22 -8.74 6.18 8.94
C VAL A 22 -10.19 6.09 8.49
N ARG A 23 -10.95 7.16 8.63
CA ARG A 23 -12.31 7.27 8.10
C ARG A 23 -12.28 7.76 6.66
N ALA A 24 -13.14 7.17 5.84
CA ALA A 24 -13.23 7.54 4.42
C ALA A 24 -13.68 9.00 4.23
N ASP A 25 -14.52 9.54 5.12
CA ASP A 25 -15.08 10.90 5.04
C ASP A 25 -14.23 12.00 5.71
N GLU A 26 -13.18 11.63 6.49
CA GLU A 26 -12.27 12.60 7.11
C GLU A 26 -11.23 13.17 6.14
N VAL A 27 -11.08 12.56 4.99
CA VAL A 27 -10.08 12.93 4.00
C VAL A 27 -10.72 13.78 2.90
N SER A 28 -11.05 15.01 3.23
CA SER A 28 -11.61 15.96 2.26
C SER A 28 -10.56 16.93 1.74
N MET A 29 -9.84 16.52 0.71
CA MET A 29 -9.20 17.47 -0.21
C MET A 29 -10.22 17.88 -1.27
N PRO A 30 -10.46 19.17 -1.52
CA PRO A 30 -11.39 19.61 -2.55
C PRO A 30 -10.96 19.10 -3.93
N GLY A 31 -11.82 18.35 -4.60
CA GLY A 31 -11.67 18.02 -6.02
C GLY A 31 -11.54 16.53 -6.40
N MET A 32 -11.09 15.63 -5.50
CA MET A 32 -10.91 14.22 -5.83
C MET A 32 -11.28 13.25 -4.68
N ILE A 33 -12.29 13.55 -3.91
CA ILE A 33 -12.75 12.76 -2.76
C ILE A 33 -12.94 11.29 -3.14
N THR A 34 -13.54 11.03 -4.29
CA THR A 34 -13.85 9.68 -4.75
C THR A 34 -12.60 8.83 -5.00
N THR A 35 -11.55 9.40 -5.59
CA THR A 35 -10.32 8.66 -5.91
C THR A 35 -9.56 8.26 -4.65
N ASP A 36 -9.47 9.16 -3.67
CA ASP A 36 -8.80 8.87 -2.40
C ASP A 36 -9.53 7.79 -1.60
N ILE A 37 -10.87 7.86 -1.56
CA ILE A 37 -11.70 6.84 -0.91
C ILE A 37 -11.51 5.48 -1.59
N ILE A 38 -11.57 5.42 -2.92
CA ILE A 38 -11.37 4.20 -3.69
C ILE A 38 -9.99 3.60 -3.41
N ASN A 39 -8.93 4.41 -3.47
CA ASN A 39 -7.57 3.95 -3.19
C ASN A 39 -7.45 3.36 -1.78
N ARG A 40 -8.04 4.01 -0.77
CA ARG A 40 -8.03 3.50 0.60
C ARG A 40 -8.78 2.17 0.71
N ILE A 41 -9.94 2.04 0.07
CA ILE A 41 -10.71 0.80 0.04
C ILE A 41 -9.89 -0.33 -0.59
N MET A 42 -9.19 -0.04 -1.69
CA MET A 42 -8.40 -1.03 -2.43
C MET A 42 -7.13 -1.47 -1.69
N PHE A 43 -6.43 -0.55 -1.03
CA PHE A 43 -5.12 -0.81 -0.45
C PHE A 43 -5.13 -1.09 1.05
N SER A 44 -6.19 -0.74 1.79
CA SER A 44 -6.29 -1.03 3.22
C SER A 44 -6.28 -2.54 3.48
N ASP A 45 -5.63 -2.96 4.56
CA ASP A 45 -5.62 -4.37 4.95
C ASP A 45 -7.01 -4.81 5.37
N TYR A 46 -7.71 -3.97 6.13
CA TYR A 46 -9.09 -4.21 6.52
C TYR A 46 -9.98 -3.03 6.13
N VAL A 47 -11.21 -3.33 5.79
CA VAL A 47 -12.28 -2.34 5.61
C VAL A 47 -13.45 -2.71 6.51
N ILE A 48 -13.87 -1.77 7.33
CA ILE A 48 -15.05 -1.92 8.19
C ILE A 48 -16.18 -1.10 7.57
N ALA A 49 -17.23 -1.78 7.12
CA ALA A 49 -18.40 -1.16 6.51
C ALA A 49 -19.56 -1.18 7.49
N ASP A 50 -20.02 0.00 7.89
CA ASP A 50 -21.19 0.14 8.73
C ASP A 50 -22.45 0.29 7.85
N VAL A 51 -23.29 -0.71 7.91
CA VAL A 51 -24.55 -0.80 7.14
C VAL A 51 -25.80 -0.50 7.97
N SER A 52 -25.64 0.10 9.13
CA SER A 52 -26.75 0.41 10.08
C SER A 52 -27.84 1.24 9.44
N TYR A 53 -27.46 2.22 8.64
CA TYR A 53 -28.41 3.06 7.91
C TYR A 53 -28.14 2.99 6.42
N PRO A 54 -29.18 2.73 5.60
CA PRO A 54 -29.03 2.62 4.16
C PRO A 54 -28.36 3.85 3.57
N ASN A 55 -27.16 3.67 3.01
CA ASN A 55 -26.41 4.69 2.32
C ASN A 55 -25.84 4.10 1.02
N ALA A 56 -26.28 4.65 -0.11
CA ALA A 56 -25.88 4.17 -1.43
C ALA A 56 -24.36 4.19 -1.64
N ASN A 57 -23.64 5.18 -1.06
CA ASN A 57 -22.19 5.28 -1.17
C ASN A 57 -21.50 4.12 -0.44
N VAL A 58 -21.95 3.80 0.79
CA VAL A 58 -21.39 2.67 1.55
C VAL A 58 -21.60 1.35 0.80
N PHE A 59 -22.73 1.15 0.17
CA PHE A 59 -22.99 -0.07 -0.60
C PHE A 59 -22.13 -0.14 -1.87
N TYR A 60 -21.93 0.97 -2.55
CA TYR A 60 -21.01 1.05 -3.69
C TYR A 60 -19.57 0.74 -3.27
N GLU A 61 -19.10 1.33 -2.19
CA GLU A 61 -17.77 1.12 -1.61
C GLU A 61 -17.57 -0.32 -1.15
N LEU A 62 -18.59 -0.91 -0.51
CA LEU A 62 -18.60 -2.30 -0.09
C LEU A 62 -18.52 -3.25 -1.30
N GLY A 63 -19.26 -2.99 -2.37
CA GLY A 63 -19.18 -3.75 -3.61
C GLY A 63 -17.80 -3.70 -4.26
N LEU A 64 -17.20 -2.52 -4.31
CA LEU A 64 -15.81 -2.34 -4.78
C LEU A 64 -14.83 -3.14 -3.92
N ARG A 65 -14.94 -3.04 -2.61
CA ARG A 65 -14.06 -3.79 -1.71
C ARG A 65 -14.19 -5.29 -1.92
N HIS A 66 -15.39 -5.81 -2.02
CA HIS A 66 -15.64 -7.23 -2.28
C HIS A 66 -15.00 -7.72 -3.59
N ALA A 67 -14.94 -6.87 -4.60
CA ALA A 67 -14.30 -7.19 -5.87
C ALA A 67 -12.77 -7.08 -5.84
N CYS A 68 -12.18 -6.30 -4.91
CA CYS A 68 -10.76 -5.99 -4.95
C CYS A 68 -9.92 -6.84 -4.00
N LYS A 69 -10.34 -6.99 -2.74
CA LYS A 69 -9.46 -7.54 -1.70
C LYS A 69 -10.27 -8.17 -0.57
N VAL A 70 -9.72 -9.22 0.02
CA VAL A 70 -10.17 -9.83 1.29
C VAL A 70 -9.96 -8.87 2.45
N GLY A 71 -10.64 -9.09 3.57
CA GLY A 71 -10.48 -8.30 4.79
C GLY A 71 -11.62 -7.31 4.99
N THR A 72 -12.85 -7.71 4.66
CA THR A 72 -14.06 -6.90 4.88
C THR A 72 -14.81 -7.33 6.12
N ILE A 73 -15.08 -6.40 7.02
CA ILE A 73 -15.92 -6.62 8.21
C ILE A 73 -17.15 -5.73 8.07
N ILE A 74 -18.30 -6.34 8.02
CA ILE A 74 -19.60 -5.62 7.97
C ILE A 74 -20.13 -5.54 9.39
N ILE A 75 -20.52 -4.35 9.82
CA ILE A 75 -21.11 -4.10 11.13
C ILE A 75 -22.48 -3.45 11.00
N LYS A 76 -23.33 -3.66 12.00
CA LYS A 76 -24.69 -3.13 12.03
C LYS A 76 -25.12 -2.84 13.46
N ASP A 77 -25.67 -1.65 13.71
CA ASP A 77 -26.36 -1.37 14.98
C ASP A 77 -27.62 -2.23 15.10
N LYS A 78 -27.80 -2.89 16.23
CA LYS A 78 -28.98 -3.72 16.54
C LYS A 78 -30.29 -2.96 16.43
N ASN A 79 -30.27 -1.67 16.72
CA ASN A 79 -31.46 -0.80 16.72
C ASN A 79 -31.73 -0.18 15.33
N SER A 80 -30.89 -0.44 14.34
CA SER A 80 -31.04 0.10 13.00
C SER A 80 -32.04 -0.71 12.15
N PRO A 81 -32.57 -0.13 11.07
CA PRO A 81 -33.43 -0.83 10.12
C PRO A 81 -32.79 -2.10 9.56
N SER A 82 -33.62 -2.99 8.97
CA SER A 82 -33.09 -4.14 8.25
C SER A 82 -32.21 -3.71 7.08
N VAL A 83 -31.13 -4.47 6.85
CA VAL A 83 -30.28 -4.26 5.67
C VAL A 83 -31.03 -4.64 4.38
N PRO A 84 -30.67 -4.06 3.23
CA PRO A 84 -31.20 -4.46 1.92
C PRO A 84 -31.02 -5.95 1.65
N PHE A 85 -31.94 -6.52 0.87
CA PHE A 85 -31.97 -7.95 0.57
C PHE A 85 -30.64 -8.49 0.04
N ASP A 86 -29.98 -7.75 -0.86
CA ASP A 86 -28.74 -8.18 -1.52
C ASP A 86 -27.56 -8.36 -0.56
N ILE A 87 -27.58 -7.69 0.58
CA ILE A 87 -26.57 -7.83 1.63
C ILE A 87 -27.04 -8.58 2.86
N SER A 88 -28.31 -8.92 2.94
CA SER A 88 -28.89 -9.66 4.09
C SER A 88 -28.30 -11.07 4.25
N ALA A 89 -27.78 -11.66 3.17
CA ALA A 89 -27.10 -12.96 3.17
C ALA A 89 -25.62 -12.88 3.63
N LEU A 90 -25.06 -11.69 3.72
CA LEU A 90 -23.69 -11.49 4.20
C LEU A 90 -23.64 -11.56 5.73
N ARG A 91 -22.56 -12.10 6.26
CA ARG A 91 -22.35 -12.10 7.71
C ARG A 91 -21.97 -10.70 8.17
N TYR A 92 -22.71 -10.16 9.12
CA TYR A 92 -22.40 -8.91 9.78
C TYR A 92 -22.34 -9.08 11.29
N VAL A 93 -21.57 -8.23 11.95
CA VAL A 93 -21.47 -8.15 13.42
C VAL A 93 -22.49 -7.13 13.90
N GLU A 94 -23.47 -7.58 14.68
CA GLU A 94 -24.38 -6.66 15.34
C GLU A 94 -23.75 -6.06 16.59
N TYR A 95 -23.87 -4.77 16.75
CA TYR A 95 -23.38 -4.06 17.93
C TYR A 95 -24.46 -3.15 18.54
N GLU A 96 -24.21 -2.72 19.75
CA GLU A 96 -25.00 -1.70 20.45
C GLU A 96 -24.06 -0.70 21.14
N GLU A 97 -24.46 0.56 21.20
CA GLU A 97 -23.67 1.61 21.86
C GLU A 97 -23.85 1.51 23.39
N SER A 98 -23.10 0.61 24.00
CA SER A 98 -23.03 0.39 25.44
C SER A 98 -21.63 -0.07 25.86
N PRO A 99 -21.23 0.05 27.14
CA PRO A 99 -19.94 -0.46 27.61
C PRO A 99 -19.75 -1.96 27.33
N THR A 100 -20.81 -2.75 27.46
CA THR A 100 -20.78 -4.18 27.14
C THR A 100 -20.71 -4.39 25.63
N GLY A 101 -21.43 -3.61 24.85
CA GLY A 101 -21.41 -3.62 23.39
C GLY A 101 -20.02 -3.28 22.85
N LEU A 102 -19.34 -2.30 23.41
CA LEU A 102 -17.96 -1.95 23.06
C LEU A 102 -17.00 -3.14 23.24
N LYS A 103 -17.09 -3.80 24.39
CA LYS A 103 -16.27 -4.98 24.67
C LYS A 103 -16.56 -6.12 23.70
N ASN A 104 -17.83 -6.36 23.42
CA ASN A 104 -18.25 -7.42 22.49
C ASN A 104 -17.78 -7.12 21.08
N LEU A 105 -17.95 -5.88 20.58
CA LEU A 105 -17.52 -5.47 19.26
C LEU A 105 -15.99 -5.58 19.10
N SER A 106 -15.24 -5.14 20.12
CA SER A 106 -13.80 -5.28 20.14
C SER A 106 -13.35 -6.75 20.08
N ASN A 107 -14.01 -7.65 20.80
CA ASN A 107 -13.71 -9.08 20.74
C ASN A 107 -14.01 -9.68 19.37
N GLU A 108 -15.10 -9.26 18.72
CA GLU A 108 -15.41 -9.69 17.35
C GLU A 108 -14.38 -9.17 16.35
N PHE A 109 -13.99 -7.89 16.40
CA PHE A 109 -12.92 -7.35 15.56
C PHE A 109 -11.64 -8.15 15.71
N LYS A 110 -11.24 -8.48 16.94
CA LYS A 110 -10.05 -9.29 17.17
C LYS A 110 -10.12 -10.64 16.48
N LYS A 111 -11.27 -11.34 16.57
CA LYS A 111 -11.48 -12.63 15.87
C LYS A 111 -11.35 -12.48 14.35
N TYR A 112 -11.92 -11.41 13.78
CA TYR A 112 -11.84 -11.16 12.34
C TYR A 112 -10.40 -10.84 11.90
N PHE A 113 -9.68 -9.97 12.62
CA PHE A 113 -8.28 -9.66 12.31
C PHE A 113 -7.42 -10.92 12.39
N ASP A 114 -7.52 -11.69 13.49
CA ASP A 114 -6.80 -12.97 13.64
C ASP A 114 -7.14 -13.96 12.51
N HIS A 115 -8.40 -13.96 12.05
CA HIS A 115 -8.82 -14.82 10.94
C HIS A 115 -8.21 -14.41 9.61
N PHE A 116 -8.24 -13.13 9.27
CA PHE A 116 -7.70 -12.61 8.02
C PHE A 116 -6.18 -12.74 7.97
N ASP A 117 -5.49 -12.47 9.07
CA ASP A 117 -4.04 -12.63 9.16
C ASP A 117 -3.60 -14.09 8.92
N LYS A 118 -4.38 -15.05 9.44
CA LYS A 118 -4.12 -16.48 9.23
C LYS A 118 -4.56 -16.98 7.85
N ASN A 119 -5.47 -16.28 7.20
CA ASN A 119 -6.07 -16.71 5.93
C ASN A 119 -6.16 -15.57 4.91
N PRO A 120 -5.03 -14.95 4.50
CA PRO A 120 -5.02 -13.72 3.72
C PRO A 120 -5.63 -13.85 2.32
N THR A 121 -5.78 -15.05 1.81
CA THR A 121 -6.33 -15.33 0.46
C THR A 121 -7.67 -16.05 0.48
N LYS A 122 -8.23 -16.30 1.69
CA LYS A 122 -9.51 -17.00 1.79
C LYS A 122 -10.65 -16.02 1.48
N PRO A 123 -11.53 -16.34 0.53
CA PRO A 123 -12.68 -15.50 0.23
C PRO A 123 -13.53 -15.18 1.46
N ASP A 124 -13.93 -13.94 1.59
CA ASP A 124 -14.83 -13.47 2.64
C ASP A 124 -16.19 -13.03 2.11
N ASN A 125 -16.42 -13.15 0.80
CA ASN A 125 -17.66 -12.78 0.15
C ASN A 125 -17.96 -13.64 -1.09
N HIS A 126 -19.20 -13.58 -1.57
CA HIS A 126 -19.66 -14.39 -2.70
C HIS A 126 -18.95 -14.08 -4.02
N PHE A 127 -18.49 -12.84 -4.23
CA PHE A 127 -17.78 -12.45 -5.43
C PHE A 127 -16.45 -13.20 -5.55
N GLN A 128 -15.71 -13.26 -4.46
CA GLN A 128 -14.43 -13.96 -4.42
C GLN A 128 -14.60 -15.48 -4.45
N GLU A 129 -15.65 -16.00 -3.86
CA GLU A 129 -16.00 -17.44 -4.00
C GLU A 129 -16.27 -17.78 -5.48
N LEU A 130 -17.04 -16.95 -6.17
CA LEU A 130 -17.37 -17.16 -7.60
C LEU A 130 -16.11 -16.99 -8.47
N ALA A 131 -15.22 -16.07 -8.14
CA ALA A 131 -13.95 -15.87 -8.83
C ALA A 131 -13.09 -17.13 -8.84
N LYS A 132 -13.05 -17.86 -7.73
CA LYS A 132 -12.35 -19.16 -7.66
C LYS A 132 -12.96 -20.20 -8.60
N LEU A 133 -14.28 -20.25 -8.70
CA LEU A 133 -14.98 -21.21 -9.57
C LEU A 133 -14.76 -20.91 -11.06
N THR A 134 -14.57 -19.64 -11.41
CA THR A 134 -14.40 -19.19 -12.80
C THR A 134 -12.93 -18.98 -13.18
N ASN A 135 -11.97 -19.27 -12.29
CA ASN A 135 -10.55 -18.93 -12.43
C ASN A 135 -10.30 -17.45 -12.75
N TYR A 136 -11.21 -16.57 -12.34
CA TYR A 136 -11.04 -15.14 -12.48
C TYR A 136 -10.06 -14.63 -11.42
N ASN A 137 -9.01 -13.97 -11.88
CA ASN A 137 -8.05 -13.33 -10.99
C ASN A 137 -8.38 -11.83 -10.89
N PHE A 138 -8.69 -11.38 -9.67
CA PHE A 138 -8.82 -9.95 -9.41
C PHE A 138 -7.46 -9.27 -9.57
N PRO A 139 -7.42 -8.04 -10.09
CA PRO A 139 -6.19 -7.27 -10.10
C PRO A 139 -5.58 -7.21 -8.70
N ASN A 140 -4.28 -7.42 -8.61
CA ASN A 140 -3.58 -7.24 -7.35
C ASN A 140 -3.33 -5.75 -7.13
N TYR A 141 -4.12 -5.14 -6.24
CA TYR A 141 -3.99 -3.74 -5.84
C TYR A 141 -3.10 -3.57 -4.60
N SER A 142 -2.25 -4.54 -4.27
CA SER A 142 -1.23 -4.29 -3.25
C SER A 142 -0.39 -3.09 -3.71
N LYS A 143 -0.14 -2.15 -2.80
CA LYS A 143 0.94 -1.19 -3.02
C LYS A 143 2.16 -2.02 -3.37
N GLU A 144 2.70 -1.84 -4.56
CA GLU A 144 4.07 -2.28 -4.80
C GLU A 144 4.89 -1.60 -3.71
N GLU A 145 5.39 -2.37 -2.76
CA GLU A 145 6.45 -1.87 -1.88
C GLU A 145 7.54 -1.45 -2.85
N LYS A 146 7.71 -0.13 -3.02
CA LYS A 146 8.85 0.37 -3.77
C LYS A 146 10.06 -0.23 -3.07
N LEU A 147 10.73 -1.12 -3.75
CA LEU A 147 12.00 -1.65 -3.28
C LEU A 147 12.88 -0.47 -2.91
N SER A 148 13.68 -0.62 -1.85
CA SER A 148 14.62 0.45 -1.56
C SER A 148 15.51 0.67 -2.78
N PRO A 149 15.97 1.92 -3.04
CA PRO A 149 16.83 2.20 -4.19
C PRO A 149 18.04 1.28 -4.29
N GLU A 150 18.57 0.84 -3.14
CA GLU A 150 19.68 -0.10 -3.06
C GLU A 150 19.30 -1.49 -3.58
N ILE A 151 18.08 -1.99 -3.26
CA ILE A 151 17.58 -3.28 -3.75
C ILE A 151 17.29 -3.21 -5.24
N GLU A 152 16.65 -2.13 -5.71
CA GLU A 152 16.42 -1.91 -7.15
C GLU A 152 17.74 -1.87 -7.94
N PHE A 153 18.74 -1.17 -7.40
CA PHE A 153 20.07 -1.11 -8.00
C PHE A 153 20.72 -2.50 -8.04
N PHE A 154 20.69 -3.24 -6.93
CA PHE A 154 21.24 -4.59 -6.87
C PHE A 154 20.54 -5.53 -7.87
N GLN A 155 19.21 -5.49 -7.96
CA GLN A 155 18.47 -6.28 -8.95
C GLN A 155 18.84 -5.93 -10.38
N SER A 156 19.00 -4.64 -10.69
CA SER A 156 19.38 -4.20 -12.03
C SER A 156 20.80 -4.66 -12.45
N ILE A 157 21.72 -4.73 -11.49
CA ILE A 157 23.04 -5.31 -11.68
C ILE A 157 22.94 -6.82 -11.94
N MET A 158 22.19 -7.54 -11.12
CA MET A 158 22.05 -9.00 -11.25
C MET A 158 21.40 -9.43 -12.57
N GLN A 159 20.62 -8.56 -13.18
CA GLN A 159 19.98 -8.80 -14.49
C GLN A 159 20.89 -8.42 -15.68
N SER A 160 22.04 -7.78 -15.44
CA SER A 160 22.97 -7.35 -16.49
C SER A 160 24.20 -8.24 -16.55
N PRO A 161 24.39 -9.05 -17.61
CA PRO A 161 25.60 -9.85 -17.79
C PRO A 161 26.88 -9.00 -17.84
N ASP A 162 26.83 -7.82 -18.46
CA ASP A 162 27.97 -6.91 -18.55
C ASP A 162 28.34 -6.36 -17.17
N ALA A 163 27.37 -6.04 -16.32
CA ALA A 163 27.61 -5.58 -14.95
C ALA A 163 28.20 -6.70 -14.08
N LEU A 164 27.69 -7.92 -14.22
CA LEU A 164 28.22 -9.09 -13.50
C LEU A 164 29.66 -9.41 -13.93
N ALA A 165 29.99 -9.29 -15.23
CA ALA A 165 31.35 -9.47 -15.71
C ALA A 165 32.30 -8.42 -15.11
N LEU A 166 31.86 -7.18 -14.97
CA LEU A 166 32.63 -6.11 -14.33
C LEU A 166 32.88 -6.40 -12.84
N ILE A 167 31.86 -6.85 -12.11
CA ILE A 167 32.01 -7.26 -10.70
C ILE A 167 32.97 -8.43 -10.57
N SER A 168 32.93 -9.41 -11.50
CA SER A 168 33.86 -10.52 -11.51
C SER A 168 35.31 -10.08 -11.68
N LYS A 169 35.59 -9.08 -12.53
CA LYS A 169 36.93 -8.47 -12.66
C LYS A 169 37.38 -7.87 -11.32
N PHE A 170 36.53 -7.10 -10.65
CA PHE A 170 36.84 -6.55 -9.32
C PHE A 170 37.13 -7.67 -8.29
N ALA A 171 36.33 -8.70 -8.27
CA ALA A 171 36.52 -9.82 -7.34
C ALA A 171 37.83 -10.56 -7.56
N ASN A 172 38.35 -10.57 -8.80
CA ASN A 172 39.65 -11.14 -9.18
C ASN A 172 40.84 -10.21 -8.94
N GLY A 173 40.60 -9.01 -8.38
CA GLY A 173 41.64 -8.03 -8.09
C GLY A 173 42.08 -7.18 -9.28
N GLU A 174 41.36 -7.27 -10.39
CA GLU A 174 41.55 -6.41 -11.55
C GLU A 174 40.90 -5.05 -11.28
N GLN A 175 41.59 -3.95 -11.64
CA GLN A 175 40.98 -2.62 -11.60
C GLN A 175 40.38 -2.30 -12.97
N PRO A 176 39.03 -2.23 -13.07
CA PRO A 176 38.38 -1.86 -14.32
C PRO A 176 38.73 -0.43 -14.72
N GLU A 177 38.85 -0.20 -16.00
CA GLU A 177 39.03 1.11 -16.53
C GLU A 177 37.76 1.96 -16.44
N PRO A 178 37.81 3.29 -16.28
CA PRO A 178 36.65 4.15 -16.29
C PRO A 178 35.73 3.95 -17.51
N GLN A 179 36.30 3.55 -18.64
CA GLN A 179 35.57 3.26 -19.88
C GLN A 179 34.71 2.00 -19.77
N ASP A 180 35.15 0.98 -19.01
CA ASP A 180 34.36 -0.23 -18.77
C ASP A 180 33.05 0.10 -18.02
N LEU A 181 33.11 0.96 -17.02
CA LEU A 181 31.95 1.44 -16.26
C LEU A 181 30.98 2.20 -17.17
N ILE A 182 31.47 3.11 -17.98
CA ILE A 182 30.65 3.90 -18.91
C ILE A 182 29.97 2.98 -19.92
N GLN A 183 30.66 1.96 -20.45
CA GLN A 183 30.11 1.02 -21.40
C GLN A 183 28.99 0.16 -20.77
N VAL A 184 29.17 -0.30 -19.53
CA VAL A 184 28.13 -1.07 -18.83
C VAL A 184 26.85 -0.25 -18.66
N VAL A 185 26.96 1.01 -18.22
CA VAL A 185 25.81 1.90 -18.05
C VAL A 185 25.18 2.26 -19.40
N ALA A 186 25.99 2.51 -20.44
CA ALA A 186 25.48 2.85 -21.76
C ALA A 186 24.71 1.69 -22.42
N LYS A 187 25.16 0.45 -22.23
CA LYS A 187 24.48 -0.76 -22.72
C LYS A 187 23.27 -1.17 -21.88
N ASN A 188 23.20 -0.73 -20.64
CA ASN A 188 22.18 -1.11 -19.67
C ASN A 188 21.53 0.13 -19.03
N PRO A 189 20.77 0.93 -19.80
CA PRO A 189 20.18 2.17 -19.31
C PRO A 189 19.24 1.97 -18.10
N GLN A 190 18.72 0.78 -17.90
CA GLN A 190 17.91 0.40 -16.73
C GLN A 190 18.69 0.47 -15.40
N ILE A 191 20.03 0.44 -15.42
CA ILE A 191 20.87 0.55 -14.22
C ILE A 191 21.00 2.03 -13.80
N MET A 192 20.87 2.97 -14.73
CA MET A 192 21.15 4.39 -14.48
C MET A 192 20.22 5.00 -13.41
N MET A 193 18.92 4.82 -13.54
CA MET A 193 17.96 5.42 -12.59
C MET A 193 18.06 4.84 -11.17
N PRO A 194 18.13 3.52 -10.97
CA PRO A 194 18.41 2.94 -9.66
C PRO A 194 19.73 3.41 -9.05
N LEU A 195 20.79 3.55 -9.85
CA LEU A 195 22.08 4.08 -9.41
C LEU A 195 21.94 5.51 -8.90
N ILE A 196 21.32 6.40 -9.68
CA ILE A 196 21.09 7.80 -9.28
C ILE A 196 20.25 7.84 -7.98
N ASN A 197 19.19 7.07 -7.90
CA ASN A 197 18.34 7.02 -6.71
C ASN A 197 19.12 6.56 -5.47
N THR A 198 19.98 5.56 -5.61
CA THR A 198 20.86 5.08 -4.52
C THR A 198 21.86 6.16 -4.10
N MET A 199 22.47 6.86 -5.04
CA MET A 199 23.41 7.94 -4.75
C MET A 199 22.74 9.14 -4.07
N VAL A 200 21.50 9.44 -4.42
CA VAL A 200 20.70 10.50 -3.76
C VAL A 200 20.31 10.06 -2.36
N SER A 201 19.80 8.84 -2.17
CA SER A 201 19.38 8.32 -0.85
C SER A 201 20.55 8.19 0.13
N SER A 202 21.73 7.82 -0.36
CA SER A 202 22.95 7.74 0.45
C SER A 202 23.62 9.10 0.74
N GLY A 203 23.08 10.20 0.18
CA GLY A 203 23.67 11.53 0.31
C GLY A 203 24.98 11.72 -0.46
N THR A 204 25.40 10.74 -1.27
CA THR A 204 26.63 10.80 -2.06
C THR A 204 26.49 11.74 -3.28
N PHE A 205 25.26 11.92 -3.74
CA PHE A 205 24.91 12.79 -4.86
C PHE A 205 23.90 13.85 -4.42
N SER A 206 24.22 15.12 -4.67
CA SER A 206 23.30 16.25 -4.45
C SER A 206 23.22 17.09 -5.71
N PHE A 207 22.03 17.28 -6.24
CA PHE A 207 21.78 18.17 -7.38
C PHE A 207 22.26 19.60 -7.10
N GLU A 208 22.14 20.07 -5.86
CA GLU A 208 22.62 21.40 -5.46
C GLU A 208 24.13 21.53 -5.60
N LYS A 209 24.89 20.50 -5.20
CA LYS A 209 26.38 20.49 -5.38
C LYS A 209 26.75 20.44 -6.85
N LEU A 210 25.99 19.71 -7.68
CA LEU A 210 26.24 19.65 -9.12
C LEU A 210 26.00 21.02 -9.76
N MET A 211 24.92 21.70 -9.44
CA MET A 211 24.59 23.03 -9.98
C MET A 211 25.57 24.10 -9.52
N LEU A 212 26.04 24.05 -8.27
CA LEU A 212 27.05 24.93 -7.74
C LEU A 212 28.41 24.77 -8.48
N ASN A 213 28.81 23.54 -8.76
CA ASN A 213 30.05 23.27 -9.53
C ASN A 213 29.96 23.68 -11.00
N MET A 214 28.74 23.66 -11.58
CA MET A 214 28.53 24.13 -12.96
C MET A 214 28.54 25.66 -13.08
N GLN A 215 28.27 26.39 -11.98
CA GLN A 215 28.27 27.87 -11.94
C GLN A 215 29.61 28.48 -11.59
N GLN A 216 30.62 27.69 -11.17
CA GLN A 216 31.98 28.22 -11.00
C GLN A 216 32.67 28.33 -12.37
N PRO A 217 33.04 29.53 -12.79
CA PRO A 217 33.83 29.69 -14.02
C PRO A 217 35.16 28.97 -13.82
N LYS A 218 35.51 28.10 -14.77
CA LYS A 218 36.87 27.54 -14.85
C LYS A 218 37.85 28.71 -14.79
N GLN A 219 38.58 28.84 -13.68
CA GLN A 219 39.77 29.70 -13.64
C GLN A 219 40.75 29.14 -14.68
N GLY A 220 40.74 29.82 -15.81
CA GLY A 220 41.71 29.54 -16.87
C GLY A 220 43.12 29.80 -16.36
N ASP A 221 43.98 28.85 -16.64
CA ASP A 221 45.42 29.03 -16.60
C ASP A 221 45.79 30.34 -17.33
N ARG A 222 46.13 31.37 -16.57
CA ARG A 222 46.95 32.45 -17.04
C ARG A 222 48.34 32.15 -16.51
N ASN A 223 49.12 31.47 -17.32
CA ASN A 223 50.54 31.59 -17.29
C ASN A 223 50.96 32.09 -18.67
N GLU A 224 51.47 33.35 -18.64
CA GLU A 224 52.23 34.12 -19.62
C GLU A 224 51.56 34.49 -20.93
#